data_060b50f9839691867f62dfba5ec95ab4
#
_entry.id   060b50f9839691867f62dfba5ec95ab4
#
_cell.length_a   1.000
_cell.length_b   1.000
_cell.length_c   1.000
_cell.angle_alpha   90.00
_cell.angle_beta   90.00
_cell.angle_gamma   90.00
#
_symmetry.space_group_name_H-M   'P 1'
#
loop_
_entity.id
_entity.type
_entity.pdbx_description
1 polymer ?
#
loop_
_entity_poly.entity_id
_entity_poly.type
_entity_poly.pdbx_seq_one_letter_code
_entity_poly.pdbx_strand_id
1 'polypeptide(L)'
;YRADGIYLIPAKLRALKQVYEREREPEKQTNRHIRLILSGSQSFGGAEALAVQRIFPHADLILYYGASELNYVSYVHGRDMGEDKTLIGRKFPDVDICLKDGRIHVTTPYGVVGAGTDTFVGDYGHWDEAGNLYFDGRRDDICNINGRKISSVRVENAMLDVPGVKEAAVKASSRGGHDTLMAWVVLD
;
A
#
# COMPACT_ATOMS: atom_id res chain seq x y z
N TYR A 1 16.04 -16.94 -22.14
CA TYR A 1 16.20 -16.28 -20.82
C TYR A 1 15.06 -16.72 -19.92
N ARG A 2 15.36 -17.11 -18.68
CA ARG A 2 14.38 -17.51 -17.69
C ARG A 2 14.40 -16.46 -16.60
N ALA A 3 13.29 -15.69 -16.48
CA ALA A 3 13.17 -14.68 -15.43
C ALA A 3 13.02 -15.37 -14.07
N ASP A 4 13.73 -14.88 -13.07
CA ASP A 4 13.63 -15.29 -11.66
C ASP A 4 13.06 -14.19 -10.77
N GLY A 5 12.87 -12.98 -11.32
CA GLY A 5 12.22 -11.84 -10.69
C GLY A 5 11.11 -11.26 -11.57
N ILE A 6 10.05 -10.77 -10.95
CA ILE A 6 8.96 -10.08 -11.61
C ILE A 6 8.60 -8.78 -10.87
N TYR A 7 8.20 -7.78 -11.65
CA TYR A 7 7.61 -6.55 -11.12
C TYR A 7 6.16 -6.44 -11.59
N LEU A 8 5.23 -6.40 -10.65
CA LEU A 8 3.80 -6.28 -10.92
C LEU A 8 3.13 -5.36 -9.89
N ILE A 9 2.25 -4.49 -10.34
CA ILE A 9 1.39 -3.74 -9.42
C ILE A 9 0.38 -4.68 -8.75
N PRO A 10 -0.13 -4.37 -7.54
CA PRO A 10 -1.09 -5.22 -6.80
C PRO A 10 -2.28 -5.70 -7.63
N ALA A 11 -2.89 -4.85 -8.46
CA ALA A 11 -3.99 -5.25 -9.34
C ALA A 11 -3.61 -6.40 -10.29
N LYS A 12 -2.37 -6.42 -10.80
CA LYS A 12 -1.89 -7.50 -11.67
C LYS A 12 -1.58 -8.77 -10.89
N LEU A 13 -1.10 -8.64 -9.63
CA LEU A 13 -0.93 -9.80 -8.73
C LEU A 13 -2.28 -10.43 -8.40
N ARG A 14 -3.32 -9.64 -8.15
CA ARG A 14 -4.69 -10.13 -7.94
C ARG A 14 -5.23 -10.88 -9.16
N ALA A 15 -5.04 -10.32 -10.36
CA ALA A 15 -5.44 -10.97 -11.60
C ALA A 15 -4.66 -12.28 -11.83
N LEU A 16 -3.37 -12.27 -11.58
CA LEU A 16 -2.52 -13.46 -11.69
C LEU A 16 -2.96 -14.55 -10.71
N LYS A 17 -3.26 -14.20 -9.46
CA LYS A 17 -3.84 -15.11 -8.46
C LYS A 17 -5.09 -15.81 -9.01
N GLN A 18 -6.04 -15.06 -9.60
CA GLN A 18 -7.26 -15.65 -10.16
C GLN A 18 -6.97 -16.65 -11.29
N VAL A 19 -5.94 -16.43 -12.09
CA VAL A 19 -5.52 -17.38 -13.14
C VAL A 19 -5.03 -18.69 -12.51
N TYR A 20 -4.16 -18.60 -11.51
CA TYR A 20 -3.63 -19.79 -10.82
C TYR A 20 -4.73 -20.55 -10.04
N GLU A 21 -5.68 -19.86 -9.42
CA GLU A 21 -6.80 -20.47 -8.71
C GLU A 21 -7.79 -21.22 -9.64
N ARG A 22 -7.85 -20.85 -10.91
CA ARG A 22 -8.67 -21.54 -11.93
C ARG A 22 -7.96 -22.72 -12.56
N GLU A 23 -6.67 -22.88 -12.36
CA GLU A 23 -5.91 -24.00 -12.89
C GLU A 23 -6.37 -25.30 -12.21
N ARG A 24 -6.62 -26.35 -13.00
CA ARG A 24 -7.10 -27.65 -12.51
C ARG A 24 -6.00 -28.62 -12.21
N GLU A 25 -4.80 -28.40 -12.75
CA GLU A 25 -3.63 -29.27 -12.55
C GLU A 25 -2.83 -28.75 -11.35
N PRO A 26 -2.73 -29.48 -10.23
CA PRO A 26 -2.07 -29.01 -9.00
C PRO A 26 -0.61 -28.58 -9.20
N GLU A 27 0.12 -29.27 -10.08
CA GLU A 27 1.51 -28.91 -10.40
C GLU A 27 1.66 -27.56 -11.11
N LYS A 28 0.61 -27.08 -11.76
CA LYS A 28 0.58 -25.79 -12.44
C LYS A 28 0.07 -24.66 -11.56
N GLN A 29 -0.47 -24.97 -10.38
CA GLN A 29 -0.94 -23.96 -9.42
C GLN A 29 0.21 -23.25 -8.70
N THR A 30 1.45 -23.69 -8.87
CA THR A 30 2.61 -23.08 -8.24
C THR A 30 3.70 -22.79 -9.26
N ASN A 31 4.43 -21.70 -9.01
CA ASN A 31 5.63 -21.35 -9.76
C ASN A 31 6.82 -21.28 -8.80
N ARG A 32 7.74 -22.23 -8.92
CA ARG A 32 8.92 -22.35 -8.06
C ARG A 32 10.17 -21.68 -8.61
N HIS A 33 10.08 -21.00 -9.76
CA HIS A 33 11.23 -20.38 -10.41
C HIS A 33 11.43 -18.94 -9.98
N ILE A 34 10.32 -18.24 -9.76
CA ILE A 34 10.37 -16.85 -9.30
C ILE A 34 10.92 -16.80 -7.88
N ARG A 35 11.91 -15.94 -7.69
CA ARG A 35 12.63 -15.72 -6.43
C ARG A 35 12.36 -14.36 -5.83
N LEU A 36 11.97 -13.39 -6.65
CA LEU A 36 11.69 -12.03 -6.23
C LEU A 36 10.42 -11.53 -6.90
N ILE A 37 9.53 -10.95 -6.11
CA ILE A 37 8.36 -10.21 -6.59
C ILE A 37 8.43 -8.81 -6.00
N LEU A 38 8.58 -7.82 -6.86
CA LEU A 38 8.46 -6.41 -6.49
C LEU A 38 7.06 -5.92 -6.84
N SER A 39 6.42 -5.22 -5.91
CA SER A 39 5.10 -4.62 -6.10
C SER A 39 5.07 -3.22 -5.48
N GLY A 40 4.21 -2.35 -6.00
CA GLY A 40 4.05 -0.98 -5.48
C GLY A 40 2.86 -0.27 -6.11
N SER A 41 2.68 0.99 -5.75
CA SER A 41 1.66 1.91 -6.28
C SER A 41 0.21 1.70 -5.79
N GLN A 42 -0.07 0.66 -5.01
CA GLN A 42 -1.42 0.40 -4.45
C GLN A 42 -1.29 -0.32 -3.10
N SER A 43 -2.33 -0.21 -2.28
CA SER A 43 -2.42 -0.97 -1.02
C SER A 43 -2.45 -2.48 -1.27
N PHE A 44 -1.84 -3.23 -0.35
CA PHE A 44 -1.73 -4.68 -0.40
C PHE A 44 -1.64 -5.21 1.04
N GLY A 45 -2.43 -6.20 1.38
CA GLY A 45 -2.50 -6.70 2.75
C GLY A 45 -1.92 -8.11 2.94
N GLY A 46 -1.77 -8.53 4.19
CA GLY A 46 -1.19 -9.83 4.54
C GLY A 46 -1.93 -11.02 3.96
N ALA A 47 -3.25 -11.00 3.91
CA ALA A 47 -4.04 -12.07 3.28
C ALA A 47 -3.73 -12.22 1.79
N GLU A 48 -3.53 -11.10 1.08
CA GLU A 48 -3.13 -11.09 -0.33
C GLU A 48 -1.69 -11.57 -0.50
N ALA A 49 -0.79 -11.15 0.39
CA ALA A 49 0.61 -11.60 0.41
C ALA A 49 0.71 -13.11 0.60
N LEU A 50 -0.05 -13.67 1.56
CA LEU A 50 -0.12 -15.12 1.77
C LEU A 50 -0.66 -15.87 0.55
N ALA A 51 -1.66 -15.31 -0.15
CA ALA A 51 -2.19 -15.91 -1.36
C ALA A 51 -1.15 -15.93 -2.49
N VAL A 52 -0.40 -14.83 -2.67
CA VAL A 52 0.71 -14.77 -3.63
C VAL A 52 1.83 -15.75 -3.25
N GLN A 53 2.15 -15.87 -1.95
CA GLN A 53 3.19 -16.78 -1.46
C GLN A 53 2.85 -18.25 -1.73
N ARG A 54 1.58 -18.65 -1.71
CA ARG A 54 1.16 -20.02 -2.08
C ARG A 54 1.46 -20.34 -3.55
N ILE A 55 1.32 -19.34 -4.43
CA ILE A 55 1.61 -19.49 -5.86
C ILE A 55 3.12 -19.47 -6.11
N PHE A 56 3.85 -18.62 -5.39
CA PHE A 56 5.29 -18.42 -5.53
C PHE A 56 6.02 -18.75 -4.21
N PRO A 57 6.11 -20.04 -3.83
CA PRO A 57 6.57 -20.44 -2.50
C PRO A 57 8.05 -20.12 -2.22
N HIS A 58 8.82 -19.82 -3.24
CA HIS A 58 10.24 -19.49 -3.12
C HIS A 58 10.55 -18.01 -3.37
N ALA A 59 9.53 -17.20 -3.66
CA ALA A 59 9.72 -15.79 -3.92
C ALA A 59 9.73 -14.97 -2.63
N ASP A 60 10.64 -14.03 -2.52
CA ASP A 60 10.52 -12.92 -1.58
C ASP A 60 9.61 -11.87 -2.21
N LEU A 61 8.44 -11.66 -1.62
CA LEU A 61 7.51 -10.61 -2.02
C LEU A 61 7.86 -9.34 -1.28
N ILE A 62 8.16 -8.28 -2.01
CA ILE A 62 8.43 -6.95 -1.47
C ILE A 62 7.40 -5.98 -2.02
N LEU A 63 6.63 -5.36 -1.13
CA LEU A 63 5.85 -4.18 -1.45
C LEU A 63 6.68 -2.95 -1.13
N TYR A 64 6.87 -2.05 -2.08
CA TYR A 64 7.51 -0.78 -1.83
C TYR A 64 6.56 0.40 -1.99
N TYR A 65 6.80 1.42 -1.18
CA TYR A 65 6.20 2.74 -1.27
C TYR A 65 7.19 3.71 -1.88
N GLY A 66 6.70 4.58 -2.73
CA GLY A 66 7.46 5.64 -3.36
C GLY A 66 6.58 6.57 -4.19
N ALA A 67 7.18 7.60 -4.74
CA ALA A 67 6.55 8.56 -5.62
C ALA A 67 7.41 8.72 -6.88
N SER A 68 6.83 9.25 -7.95
CA SER A 68 7.57 9.47 -9.21
C SER A 68 8.79 10.38 -9.00
N GLU A 69 8.71 11.30 -8.04
CA GLU A 69 9.75 12.25 -7.70
C GLU A 69 10.86 11.65 -6.84
N LEU A 70 10.54 10.61 -6.05
CA LEU A 70 11.41 10.05 -5.00
C LEU A 70 11.88 8.64 -5.30
N ASN A 71 11.24 7.94 -6.25
CA ASN A 71 11.43 6.54 -6.54
C ASN A 71 11.15 5.64 -5.31
N TYR A 72 12.17 5.09 -4.69
CA TYR A 72 12.07 4.13 -3.59
C TYR A 72 12.18 4.84 -2.24
N VAL A 73 11.14 4.79 -1.41
CA VAL A 73 11.11 5.43 -0.09
C VAL A 73 11.14 4.40 1.03
N SER A 74 10.17 3.50 1.05
CA SER A 74 10.09 2.44 2.05
C SER A 74 9.60 1.13 1.46
N TYR A 75 9.76 0.04 2.21
CA TYR A 75 9.34 -1.29 1.77
C TYR A 75 8.91 -2.17 2.94
N VAL A 76 8.11 -3.18 2.64
CA VAL A 76 7.73 -4.25 3.55
C VAL A 76 7.79 -5.60 2.83
N HIS A 77 8.29 -6.63 3.51
CA HIS A 77 8.23 -7.99 2.99
C HIS A 77 6.84 -8.58 3.17
N GLY A 78 6.39 -9.40 2.23
CA GLY A 78 5.08 -10.02 2.28
C GLY A 78 4.83 -10.85 3.55
N ARG A 79 5.89 -11.47 4.10
CA ARG A 79 5.83 -12.21 5.37
C ARG A 79 5.60 -11.34 6.61
N ASP A 80 5.92 -10.04 6.51
CA ASP A 80 5.81 -9.07 7.62
C ASP A 80 4.53 -8.22 7.50
N MET A 81 3.72 -8.44 6.45
CA MET A 81 2.46 -7.75 6.25
C MET A 81 1.40 -8.31 7.20
N GLY A 82 0.73 -7.40 7.93
CA GLY A 82 -0.43 -7.67 8.75
C GLY A 82 -1.76 -7.44 8.03
N GLU A 83 -2.82 -7.28 8.82
CA GLU A 83 -4.15 -6.95 8.30
C GLU A 83 -4.25 -5.50 7.82
N ASP A 84 -3.48 -4.59 8.41
CA ASP A 84 -3.49 -3.18 8.04
C ASP A 84 -2.81 -2.97 6.68
N LYS A 85 -3.62 -2.69 5.67
CA LYS A 85 -3.20 -2.48 4.28
C LYS A 85 -2.50 -1.12 4.06
N THR A 86 -2.45 -0.28 5.09
CA THR A 86 -1.75 1.02 5.06
C THR A 86 -0.28 0.92 5.45
N LEU A 87 0.18 -0.25 5.90
CA LEU A 87 1.58 -0.50 6.21
C LEU A 87 2.45 -0.34 4.96
N ILE A 88 3.37 0.63 5.00
CA ILE A 88 4.37 0.87 3.95
C ILE A 88 5.79 0.54 4.42
N GLY A 89 5.92 0.04 5.64
CA GLY A 89 7.09 -0.65 6.16
C GLY A 89 8.23 0.25 6.60
N ARG A 90 9.47 -0.13 6.28
CA ARG A 90 10.70 0.53 6.72
C ARG A 90 11.40 1.21 5.56
N LYS A 91 12.15 2.26 5.85
CA LYS A 91 12.92 3.03 4.86
C LYS A 91 13.93 2.15 4.13
N PHE A 92 14.16 2.44 2.85
CA PHE A 92 15.28 1.89 2.10
C PHE A 92 16.63 2.37 2.68
N PRO A 93 17.73 1.67 2.41
CA PRO A 93 19.07 2.17 2.72
C PRO A 93 19.27 3.57 2.12
N ASP A 94 20.00 4.42 2.84
CA ASP A 94 20.32 5.81 2.45
C ASP A 94 19.09 6.74 2.28
N VAL A 95 17.89 6.30 2.66
CA VAL A 95 16.70 7.13 2.72
C VAL A 95 16.46 7.59 4.14
N ASP A 96 16.20 8.88 4.33
CA ASP A 96 15.73 9.43 5.58
C ASP A 96 14.29 9.92 5.45
N ILE A 97 13.46 9.57 6.47
CA ILE A 97 12.05 9.92 6.53
C ILE A 97 11.81 10.68 7.83
N CYS A 98 11.25 11.88 7.70
CA CYS A 98 10.86 12.73 8.82
C CYS A 98 9.37 13.05 8.72
N LEU A 99 8.65 12.90 9.83
CA LEU A 99 7.24 13.31 9.91
C LEU A 99 7.13 14.71 10.51
N LYS A 100 6.56 15.65 9.74
CA LYS A 100 6.26 17.02 10.18
C LYS A 100 4.73 17.21 10.18
N ASP A 101 4.10 17.24 11.33
CA ASP A 101 2.64 17.27 11.48
C ASP A 101 1.92 16.15 10.71
N GLY A 102 2.50 14.94 10.71
CA GLY A 102 2.01 13.78 9.97
C GLY A 102 2.35 13.76 8.48
N ARG A 103 3.01 14.81 7.94
CA ARG A 103 3.48 14.87 6.55
C ARG A 103 4.75 14.06 6.40
N ILE A 104 4.80 13.20 5.39
CA ILE A 104 5.98 12.39 5.08
C ILE A 104 6.96 13.23 4.27
N HIS A 105 8.03 13.66 4.92
CA HIS A 105 9.17 14.34 4.29
C HIS A 105 10.29 13.33 4.06
N VAL A 106 10.86 13.34 2.87
CA VAL A 106 11.86 12.34 2.45
C VAL A 106 13.13 13.02 1.97
N THR A 107 14.26 12.52 2.44
CA THR A 107 15.58 12.78 1.87
C THR A 107 16.11 11.48 1.30
N THR A 108 16.44 11.45 0.01
CA THR A 108 16.84 10.25 -0.72
C THR A 108 17.81 10.55 -1.84
N PRO A 109 18.85 9.73 -2.07
CA PRO A 109 19.73 9.85 -3.23
C PRO A 109 19.05 9.36 -4.53
N TYR A 110 17.89 8.72 -4.42
CA TYR A 110 17.17 8.11 -5.57
C TYR A 110 16.19 9.06 -6.24
N GLY A 111 16.00 10.29 -5.71
CA GLY A 111 15.08 11.28 -6.25
C GLY A 111 15.47 11.76 -7.64
N VAL A 112 14.49 12.26 -8.39
CA VAL A 112 14.76 12.95 -9.66
C VAL A 112 15.46 14.29 -9.43
N VAL A 113 16.03 14.87 -10.47
CA VAL A 113 16.72 16.15 -10.38
C VAL A 113 15.80 17.23 -9.80
N GLY A 114 16.24 17.87 -8.71
CA GLY A 114 15.47 18.88 -7.98
C GLY A 114 14.56 18.33 -6.89
N ALA A 115 14.48 17.01 -6.73
CA ALA A 115 13.83 16.34 -5.61
C ALA A 115 14.85 15.48 -4.83
N GLY A 116 14.44 15.01 -3.65
CA GLY A 116 15.30 14.12 -2.84
C GLY A 116 15.95 14.78 -1.63
N THR A 117 15.71 16.07 -1.40
CA THR A 117 16.10 16.74 -0.15
C THR A 117 14.89 17.33 0.51
N ASP A 118 14.52 16.85 1.71
CA ASP A 118 13.37 17.29 2.50
C ASP A 118 12.07 17.44 1.65
N THR A 119 11.84 16.48 0.75
CA THR A 119 10.76 16.56 -0.23
C THR A 119 9.45 16.03 0.36
N PHE A 120 8.38 16.82 0.26
CA PHE A 120 7.01 16.44 0.60
C PHE A 120 6.17 16.30 -0.67
N VAL A 121 5.70 15.10 -0.98
CA VAL A 121 4.90 14.79 -2.18
C VAL A 121 3.39 14.78 -1.93
N GLY A 122 2.95 15.29 -0.80
CA GLY A 122 1.53 15.36 -0.45
C GLY A 122 1.02 14.20 0.40
N ASP A 123 1.89 13.29 0.82
CA ASP A 123 1.53 12.07 1.55
C ASP A 123 1.66 12.27 3.06
N TYR A 124 0.72 11.68 3.81
CA TYR A 124 0.68 11.69 5.26
C TYR A 124 0.85 10.27 5.80
N GLY A 125 1.40 10.17 7.00
CA GLY A 125 1.61 8.90 7.66
C GLY A 125 2.00 9.04 9.12
N HIS A 126 2.17 7.90 9.77
CA HIS A 126 2.63 7.81 11.16
C HIS A 126 3.56 6.60 11.34
N TRP A 127 4.35 6.64 12.41
CA TRP A 127 5.16 5.52 12.86
C TRP A 127 4.39 4.73 13.93
N ASP A 128 4.51 3.41 13.92
CA ASP A 128 4.19 2.60 15.09
C ASP A 128 5.37 2.55 16.08
N GLU A 129 5.15 1.91 17.23
CA GLU A 129 6.19 1.73 18.27
C GLU A 129 7.34 0.84 17.81
N ALA A 130 7.13 0.00 16.80
CA ALA A 130 8.14 -0.89 16.23
C ALA A 130 8.97 -0.22 15.11
N GLY A 131 8.65 1.04 14.76
CA GLY A 131 9.33 1.81 13.73
C GLY A 131 8.91 1.43 12.30
N ASN A 132 7.70 0.95 12.13
CA ASN A 132 7.09 0.78 10.82
C ASN A 132 6.29 2.01 10.43
N LEU A 133 6.38 2.41 9.17
CA LEU A 133 5.65 3.54 8.62
C LEU A 133 4.31 3.07 8.03
N TYR A 134 3.27 3.82 8.34
CA TYR A 134 1.93 3.64 7.82
C TYR A 134 1.52 4.85 6.99
N PHE A 135 0.82 4.60 5.90
CA PHE A 135 0.29 5.62 4.99
C PHE A 135 -1.13 6.02 5.42
N ASP A 136 -1.31 7.29 5.78
CA ASP A 136 -2.62 7.81 6.21
C ASP A 136 -3.44 8.42 5.06
N GLY A 137 -2.86 8.54 3.87
CA GLY A 137 -3.50 9.13 2.70
C GLY A 137 -2.76 10.34 2.18
N ARG A 138 -3.31 10.93 1.13
CA ARG A 138 -2.82 12.20 0.57
C ARG A 138 -3.48 13.39 1.26
N ARG A 139 -3.00 14.60 0.94
CA ARG A 139 -3.54 15.85 1.48
C ARG A 139 -5.08 15.91 1.37
N ASP A 140 -5.62 15.51 0.21
CA ASP A 140 -7.05 15.57 -0.08
C ASP A 140 -7.84 14.40 0.54
N ASP A 141 -7.13 13.37 1.03
CA ASP A 141 -7.71 12.22 1.73
C ASP A 141 -7.82 12.44 3.25
N ILE A 142 -7.16 13.48 3.77
CA ILE A 142 -7.23 13.83 5.19
C ILE A 142 -8.36 14.83 5.43
N CYS A 143 -9.42 14.35 6.02
CA CYS A 143 -10.59 15.14 6.37
C CYS A 143 -10.50 15.69 7.80
N ASN A 144 -10.86 16.94 8.01
CA ASN A 144 -10.97 17.49 9.35
C ASN A 144 -12.45 17.52 9.77
N ILE A 145 -12.85 16.59 10.63
CA ILE A 145 -14.22 16.48 11.12
C ILE A 145 -14.24 16.89 12.59
N ASN A 146 -14.86 18.04 12.89
CA ASN A 146 -14.96 18.58 14.25
C ASN A 146 -13.60 18.66 14.98
N GLY A 147 -12.56 19.11 14.27
CA GLY A 147 -11.20 19.25 14.81
C GLY A 147 -10.38 17.95 14.84
N ARG A 148 -10.95 16.83 14.41
CA ARG A 148 -10.21 15.54 14.28
C ARG A 148 -9.80 15.30 12.83
N LYS A 149 -8.51 15.01 12.62
CA LYS A 149 -8.00 14.55 11.32
C LYS A 149 -8.38 13.08 11.13
N ILE A 150 -9.14 12.79 10.10
CA ILE A 150 -9.62 11.46 9.75
C ILE A 150 -9.11 11.14 8.34
N SER A 151 -8.46 10.00 8.19
CA SER A 151 -8.05 9.48 6.88
C SER A 151 -9.23 8.78 6.20
N SER A 152 -9.63 9.25 5.03
CA SER A 152 -10.65 8.59 4.20
C SER A 152 -10.19 7.18 3.79
N VAL A 153 -8.90 7.03 3.46
CA VAL A 153 -8.28 5.74 3.09
C VAL A 153 -8.42 4.70 4.21
N ARG A 154 -8.21 5.09 5.47
CA ARG A 154 -8.40 4.18 6.61
C ARG A 154 -9.86 3.78 6.79
N VAL A 155 -10.79 4.70 6.56
CA VAL A 155 -12.24 4.40 6.62
C VAL A 155 -12.63 3.48 5.47
N GLU A 156 -12.15 3.72 4.26
CA GLU A 156 -12.36 2.85 3.09
C GLU A 156 -11.85 1.42 3.34
N ASN A 157 -10.63 1.29 3.87
CA ASN A 157 -10.06 -0.02 4.21
C ASN A 157 -10.91 -0.76 5.25
N ALA A 158 -11.34 -0.06 6.31
CA ALA A 158 -12.22 -0.65 7.33
C ALA A 158 -13.57 -1.09 6.76
N MET A 159 -14.11 -0.36 5.78
CA MET A 159 -15.34 -0.76 5.08
C MET A 159 -15.13 -1.99 4.20
N LEU A 160 -14.00 -2.08 3.51
CA LEU A 160 -13.65 -3.24 2.66
C LEU A 160 -13.43 -4.52 3.47
N ASP A 161 -13.17 -4.43 4.76
CA ASP A 161 -13.05 -5.58 5.66
C ASP A 161 -14.42 -6.11 6.14
N VAL A 162 -15.53 -5.38 5.83
CA VAL A 162 -16.89 -5.85 6.13
C VAL A 162 -17.33 -6.88 5.08
N PRO A 163 -17.77 -8.08 5.50
CA PRO A 163 -18.27 -9.08 4.55
C PRO A 163 -19.40 -8.56 3.67
N GLY A 164 -19.31 -8.79 2.36
CA GLY A 164 -20.30 -8.33 1.38
C GLY A 164 -20.01 -6.92 0.82
N VAL A 165 -18.96 -6.25 1.26
CA VAL A 165 -18.50 -4.99 0.65
C VAL A 165 -17.42 -5.30 -0.37
N LYS A 166 -17.69 -4.96 -1.63
CA LYS A 166 -16.78 -5.18 -2.76
C LYS A 166 -15.89 -3.96 -3.05
N GLU A 167 -16.49 -2.79 -3.00
CA GLU A 167 -15.79 -1.52 -3.22
C GLU A 167 -16.29 -0.48 -2.22
N ALA A 168 -15.40 0.41 -1.78
CA ALA A 168 -15.73 1.52 -0.91
C ALA A 168 -15.00 2.79 -1.38
N ALA A 169 -15.67 3.92 -1.29
CA ALA A 169 -15.09 5.25 -1.49
C ALA A 169 -15.61 6.20 -0.43
N VAL A 170 -14.71 7.00 0.17
CA VAL A 170 -15.03 7.92 1.24
C VAL A 170 -14.54 9.32 0.89
N LYS A 171 -15.38 10.33 1.11
CA LYS A 171 -15.03 11.72 0.88
C LYS A 171 -15.59 12.62 1.96
N ALA A 172 -14.82 13.64 2.34
CA ALA A 172 -15.35 14.73 3.17
C ALA A 172 -16.41 15.53 2.42
N SER A 173 -17.46 15.90 3.14
CA SER A 173 -18.50 16.81 2.66
C SER A 173 -18.77 17.85 3.74
N SER A 174 -18.81 19.11 3.33
CA SER A 174 -19.24 20.19 4.23
C SER A 174 -20.63 20.65 3.80
N ARG A 175 -21.62 20.49 4.66
CA ARG A 175 -23.00 20.94 4.45
C ARG A 175 -23.47 21.76 5.66
N GLY A 176 -23.87 23.00 5.41
CA GLY A 176 -24.44 23.86 6.48
C GLY A 176 -23.49 24.17 7.62
N GLY A 177 -22.15 24.21 7.36
CA GLY A 177 -21.13 24.47 8.37
C GLY A 177 -20.74 23.24 9.21
N HIS A 178 -21.27 22.06 8.89
CA HIS A 178 -20.89 20.80 9.52
C HIS A 178 -20.11 19.94 8.53
N ASP A 179 -18.92 19.52 8.94
CA ASP A 179 -18.10 18.59 8.20
C ASP A 179 -18.55 17.16 8.51
N THR A 180 -18.79 16.39 7.45
CA THR A 180 -19.23 14.99 7.51
C THR A 180 -18.43 14.16 6.54
N LEU A 181 -18.35 12.84 6.79
CA LEU A 181 -17.88 11.88 5.82
C LEU A 181 -19.08 11.28 5.07
N MET A 182 -18.97 11.28 3.75
CA MET A 182 -19.87 10.51 2.90
C MET A 182 -19.13 9.29 2.39
N ALA A 183 -19.80 8.14 2.45
CA ALA A 183 -19.26 6.88 1.96
C ALA A 183 -20.20 6.30 0.90
N TRP A 184 -19.60 5.73 -0.13
CA TRP A 184 -20.28 4.95 -1.15
C TRP A 184 -19.71 3.54 -1.10
N VAL A 185 -20.59 2.54 -1.17
CA VAL A 185 -20.18 1.14 -1.17
C VAL A 185 -20.85 0.41 -2.33
N VAL A 186 -20.12 -0.53 -2.92
CA VAL A 186 -20.64 -1.53 -3.84
C VAL A 186 -20.69 -2.84 -3.06
N LEU A 187 -21.83 -3.48 -3.08
CA LEU A 187 -22.03 -4.79 -2.45
C LEU A 187 -21.84 -5.92 -3.48
N ASP A 188 -21.49 -7.12 -2.98
CA ASP A 188 -21.37 -8.34 -3.80
C ASP A 188 -22.71 -8.76 -4.42
#